data_750277b71298051b3767fd2464b4e8d6
#
_entry.id   750277b71298051b3767fd2464b4e8d6
#
_cell.length_a   1.000
_cell.length_b   1.000
_cell.length_c   1.000
_cell.angle_alpha   90.00
_cell.angle_beta   90.00
_cell.angle_gamma   90.00
#
_symmetry.space_group_name_H-M   'P 1'
#
loop_
_entity.id
_entity.type
_entity.pdbx_description
1 polymer ?
#
loop_
_entity_poly.entity_id
_entity_poly.type
_entity_poly.pdbx_seq_one_letter_code
_entity_poly.pdbx_strand_id
1 'polypeptide(L)'
;MFFSQLESLTESELEQLKLLREFIKDINKACVAFSGGVDSSLVATIAQEQLGSKAFAVTGVSPSLAPYLLKQARLQAAWIGIRHEECKTNEINEPNYFKNPENRCFACKQELHKHLNQISQRFHNAQVLDGVNHDDLQDFRPGIKASNQAGVISPLAELKIDKKSIRSISKSLGLPWWDKPAQPC
;
A
#
# COMPACT_ATOMS: atom_id res chain seq x y z
N MET A 1 -0.04 -9.52 -16.71
CA MET A 1 -1.45 -9.95 -16.76
C MET A 1 -2.29 -8.70 -16.58
N PHE A 2 -3.18 -8.38 -17.51
CA PHE A 2 -4.05 -7.20 -17.36
C PHE A 2 -5.35 -7.64 -16.70
N PHE A 3 -5.76 -6.92 -15.65
CA PHE A 3 -7.06 -7.13 -15.03
C PHE A 3 -8.14 -6.56 -15.96
N SER A 4 -9.10 -7.40 -16.33
CA SER A 4 -10.23 -6.99 -17.16
C SER A 4 -11.14 -6.07 -16.38
N GLN A 5 -11.56 -4.98 -16.98
CA GLN A 5 -12.52 -4.07 -16.38
C GLN A 5 -13.91 -4.71 -16.40
N LEU A 6 -14.51 -4.87 -15.21
CA LEU A 6 -15.82 -5.53 -15.05
C LEU A 6 -16.99 -4.54 -15.02
N GLU A 7 -16.74 -3.30 -14.59
CA GLU A 7 -17.74 -2.23 -14.52
C GLU A 7 -17.23 -0.97 -15.20
N SER A 8 -18.15 -0.15 -15.71
CA SER A 8 -17.82 1.12 -16.35
C SER A 8 -17.38 2.14 -15.31
N LEU A 9 -16.28 2.82 -15.59
CA LEU A 9 -15.77 3.96 -14.83
C LEU A 9 -16.23 5.26 -15.49
N THR A 10 -16.29 6.34 -14.73
CA THR A 10 -16.41 7.69 -15.27
C THR A 10 -15.15 8.06 -16.05
N GLU A 11 -15.23 9.07 -16.93
CA GLU A 11 -14.07 9.56 -17.67
C GLU A 11 -12.92 9.98 -16.74
N SER A 12 -13.23 10.65 -15.63
CA SER A 12 -12.24 11.04 -14.62
C SER A 12 -11.55 9.82 -13.98
N GLU A 13 -12.30 8.78 -13.60
CA GLU A 13 -11.76 7.56 -13.01
C GLU A 13 -10.93 6.75 -14.02
N LEU A 14 -11.33 6.75 -15.29
CA LEU A 14 -10.55 6.15 -16.38
C LEU A 14 -9.20 6.83 -16.55
N GLU A 15 -9.19 8.17 -16.55
CA GLU A 15 -7.95 8.93 -16.64
C GLU A 15 -7.06 8.72 -15.40
N GLN A 16 -7.64 8.71 -14.19
CA GLN A 16 -6.89 8.40 -12.97
C GLN A 16 -6.27 7.00 -13.01
N LEU A 17 -7.00 5.99 -13.48
CA LEU A 17 -6.48 4.63 -13.63
C LEU A 17 -5.34 4.58 -14.66
N LYS A 18 -5.49 5.29 -15.77
CA LYS A 18 -4.45 5.39 -16.81
C LYS A 18 -3.19 6.04 -16.24
N LEU A 19 -3.32 7.18 -15.57
CA LEU A 19 -2.20 7.89 -14.94
C LEU A 19 -1.50 7.01 -13.89
N LEU A 20 -2.25 6.27 -13.08
CA LEU A 20 -1.67 5.35 -12.09
C LEU A 20 -0.87 4.22 -12.74
N ARG A 21 -1.37 3.67 -13.85
CA ARG A 21 -0.66 2.66 -14.65
C ARG A 21 0.64 3.21 -15.23
N GLU A 22 0.59 4.39 -15.83
CA GLU A 22 1.75 5.07 -16.41
C GLU A 22 2.79 5.38 -15.33
N PHE A 23 2.35 5.97 -14.22
CA PHE A 23 3.22 6.27 -13.08
C PHE A 23 3.98 5.04 -12.57
N ILE A 24 3.28 3.93 -12.36
CA ILE A 24 3.90 2.70 -11.85
C ILE A 24 4.77 2.03 -12.92
N LYS A 25 4.39 2.08 -14.19
CA LYS A 25 5.16 1.52 -15.31
C LYS A 25 6.56 2.14 -15.41
N ASP A 26 6.70 3.43 -15.07
CA ASP A 26 7.97 4.14 -15.12
C ASP A 26 8.91 3.78 -13.95
N ILE A 27 8.41 3.03 -12.96
CA ILE A 27 9.21 2.51 -11.86
C ILE A 27 9.93 1.23 -12.32
N ASN A 28 11.24 1.15 -12.10
CA ASN A 28 12.01 -0.02 -12.51
C ASN A 28 11.64 -1.29 -11.71
N LYS A 29 11.54 -1.15 -10.36
CA LYS A 29 11.14 -2.21 -9.42
C LYS A 29 10.35 -1.60 -8.27
N ALA A 30 9.32 -2.27 -7.80
CA ALA A 30 8.46 -1.79 -6.73
C ALA A 30 8.35 -2.76 -5.55
N CYS A 31 8.51 -2.20 -4.34
CA CYS A 31 8.20 -2.83 -3.06
C CYS A 31 6.95 -2.16 -2.50
N VAL A 32 5.81 -2.83 -2.50
CA VAL A 32 4.56 -2.25 -1.99
C VAL A 32 4.39 -2.55 -0.51
N ALA A 33 4.29 -1.50 0.33
CA ALA A 33 3.87 -1.63 1.74
C ALA A 33 2.40 -2.07 1.77
N PHE A 34 2.17 -3.34 2.09
CA PHE A 34 0.90 -4.02 1.86
C PHE A 34 0.18 -4.37 3.17
N SER A 35 -0.90 -3.67 3.46
CA SER A 35 -1.73 -3.93 4.64
C SER A 35 -2.95 -4.83 4.35
N GLY A 36 -3.27 -5.10 3.09
CA GLY A 36 -4.52 -5.72 2.68
C GLY A 36 -5.74 -4.80 2.84
N GLY A 37 -5.55 -3.50 3.00
CA GLY A 37 -6.59 -2.48 2.82
C GLY A 37 -6.83 -2.19 1.34
N VAL A 38 -7.96 -1.58 0.98
CA VAL A 38 -8.33 -1.33 -0.42
C VAL A 38 -7.28 -0.52 -1.17
N ASP A 39 -6.69 0.49 -0.51
CA ASP A 39 -5.71 1.41 -1.11
C ASP A 39 -4.41 0.68 -1.48
N SER A 40 -3.79 0.02 -0.50
CA SER A 40 -2.57 -0.75 -0.73
C SER A 40 -2.78 -1.91 -1.71
N SER A 41 -3.99 -2.47 -1.75
CA SER A 41 -4.36 -3.52 -2.69
C SER A 41 -4.49 -3.00 -4.11
N LEU A 42 -5.03 -1.80 -4.32
CA LEU A 42 -5.05 -1.17 -5.64
C LEU A 42 -3.63 -0.92 -6.14
N VAL A 43 -2.76 -0.32 -5.31
CA VAL A 43 -1.35 -0.09 -5.66
C VAL A 43 -0.65 -1.41 -6.01
N ALA A 44 -0.84 -2.46 -5.20
CA ALA A 44 -0.24 -3.77 -5.44
C ALA A 44 -0.76 -4.42 -6.74
N THR A 45 -2.06 -4.25 -7.03
CA THR A 45 -2.68 -4.77 -8.26
C THR A 45 -2.08 -4.12 -9.50
N ILE A 46 -1.98 -2.79 -9.51
CA ILE A 46 -1.39 -2.06 -10.65
C ILE A 46 0.12 -2.32 -10.73
N ALA A 47 0.82 -2.43 -9.61
CA ALA A 47 2.24 -2.79 -9.61
C ALA A 47 2.47 -4.19 -10.22
N GLN A 48 1.66 -5.17 -9.85
CA GLN A 48 1.73 -6.50 -10.45
C GLN A 48 1.37 -6.48 -11.94
N GLU A 49 0.35 -5.70 -12.31
CA GLU A 49 -0.08 -5.55 -13.71
C GLU A 49 1.04 -4.98 -14.60
N GLN A 50 1.70 -3.90 -14.15
CA GLN A 50 2.66 -3.14 -14.95
C GLN A 50 4.08 -3.70 -14.89
N LEU A 51 4.50 -4.23 -13.75
CA LEU A 51 5.88 -4.63 -13.49
C LEU A 51 6.10 -6.15 -13.41
N GLY A 52 5.02 -6.93 -13.24
CA GLY A 52 5.12 -8.38 -13.12
C GLY A 52 6.07 -8.81 -12.00
N SER A 53 7.06 -9.63 -12.32
CA SER A 53 8.05 -10.14 -11.36
C SER A 53 8.97 -9.09 -10.74
N LYS A 54 8.93 -7.85 -11.23
CA LYS A 54 9.68 -6.72 -10.66
C LYS A 54 8.91 -6.03 -9.53
N ALA A 55 7.66 -6.43 -9.28
CA ALA A 55 6.86 -5.95 -8.15
C ALA A 55 6.74 -7.03 -7.08
N PHE A 56 6.77 -6.62 -5.82
CA PHE A 56 6.48 -7.49 -4.69
C PHE A 56 5.82 -6.69 -3.56
N ALA A 57 5.01 -7.36 -2.77
CA ALA A 57 4.31 -6.80 -1.63
C ALA A 57 4.97 -7.24 -0.32
N VAL A 58 5.02 -6.37 0.68
CA VAL A 58 5.56 -6.69 2.00
C VAL A 58 4.57 -6.26 3.08
N THR A 59 4.22 -7.19 3.97
CA THR A 59 3.38 -6.92 5.14
C THR A 59 4.23 -6.95 6.41
N GLY A 60 4.16 -5.87 7.20
CA GLY A 60 4.71 -5.84 8.55
C GLY A 60 3.87 -6.71 9.49
N VAL A 61 4.54 -7.63 10.18
CA VAL A 61 3.91 -8.54 11.13
C VAL A 61 4.42 -8.23 12.52
N SER A 62 3.54 -7.68 13.33
CA SER A 62 3.82 -7.37 14.73
C SER A 62 2.82 -8.07 15.66
N PRO A 63 3.09 -8.13 16.96
CA PRO A 63 2.11 -8.63 17.93
C PRO A 63 0.80 -7.83 17.98
N SER A 64 0.80 -6.58 17.46
CA SER A 64 -0.43 -5.74 17.36
C SER A 64 -1.28 -6.05 16.14
N LEU A 65 -0.74 -6.77 15.14
CA LEU A 65 -1.49 -7.15 13.95
C LEU A 65 -2.41 -8.33 14.25
N ALA A 66 -3.71 -8.15 14.13
CA ALA A 66 -4.66 -9.23 14.33
C ALA A 66 -4.43 -10.38 13.31
N PRO A 67 -4.39 -11.65 13.74
CA PRO A 67 -4.06 -12.78 12.86
C PRO A 67 -4.95 -12.91 11.62
N TYR A 68 -6.23 -12.53 11.74
CA TYR A 68 -7.15 -12.59 10.61
C TYR A 68 -6.79 -11.56 9.52
N LEU A 69 -6.22 -10.40 9.87
CA LEU A 69 -5.76 -9.38 8.90
C LEU A 69 -4.58 -9.88 8.09
N LEU A 70 -3.63 -10.53 8.74
CA LEU A 70 -2.50 -11.17 8.05
C LEU A 70 -2.97 -12.27 7.10
N LYS A 71 -3.93 -13.10 7.55
CA LYS A 71 -4.54 -14.13 6.68
C LYS A 71 -5.20 -13.50 5.46
N GLN A 72 -5.94 -12.40 5.65
CA GLN A 72 -6.55 -11.67 4.52
C GLN A 72 -5.51 -11.09 3.58
N ALA A 73 -4.44 -10.46 4.08
CA ALA A 73 -3.37 -9.93 3.25
C ALA A 73 -2.72 -11.04 2.38
N ARG A 74 -2.44 -12.21 2.95
CA ARG A 74 -1.94 -13.38 2.21
C ARG A 74 -2.88 -13.83 1.09
N LEU A 75 -4.17 -13.93 1.39
CA LEU A 75 -5.18 -14.33 0.39
C LEU A 75 -5.31 -13.31 -0.74
N GLN A 76 -5.28 -12.03 -0.40
CA GLN A 76 -5.35 -10.96 -1.39
C GLN A 76 -4.09 -10.92 -2.27
N ALA A 77 -2.91 -11.04 -1.68
CA ALA A 77 -1.66 -11.10 -2.45
C ALA A 77 -1.63 -12.31 -3.41
N ALA A 78 -2.11 -13.46 -2.96
CA ALA A 78 -2.25 -14.65 -3.80
C ALA A 78 -3.28 -14.43 -4.94
N TRP A 79 -4.40 -13.78 -4.67
CA TRP A 79 -5.40 -13.45 -5.67
C TRP A 79 -4.85 -12.46 -6.74
N ILE A 80 -4.12 -11.44 -6.30
CA ILE A 80 -3.44 -10.48 -7.19
C ILE A 80 -2.35 -11.18 -8.02
N GLY A 81 -1.79 -12.26 -7.51
CA GLY A 81 -0.65 -12.94 -8.11
C GLY A 81 0.69 -12.23 -7.87
N ILE A 82 0.74 -11.31 -6.89
CA ILE A 82 1.96 -10.60 -6.52
C ILE A 82 2.78 -11.41 -5.52
N ARG A 83 4.11 -11.44 -5.72
CA ARG A 83 5.01 -12.00 -4.71
C ARG A 83 4.80 -11.31 -3.38
N HIS A 84 4.59 -12.07 -2.30
CA HIS A 84 4.32 -11.52 -0.98
C HIS A 84 5.36 -11.97 0.03
N GLU A 85 5.93 -11.02 0.77
CA GLU A 85 6.86 -11.24 1.86
C GLU A 85 6.30 -10.66 3.16
N GLU A 86 6.77 -11.19 4.27
CA GLU A 86 6.41 -10.74 5.61
C GLU A 86 7.68 -10.30 6.34
N CYS A 87 7.65 -9.15 6.98
CA CYS A 87 8.71 -8.71 7.85
C CYS A 87 8.22 -8.59 9.29
N LYS A 88 8.95 -9.16 10.22
CA LYS A 88 8.64 -8.99 11.64
C LYS A 88 9.01 -7.57 12.06
N THR A 89 8.04 -6.86 12.61
CA THR A 89 8.22 -5.53 13.20
C THR A 89 8.05 -5.62 14.71
N ASN A 90 8.74 -4.76 15.45
CA ASN A 90 8.78 -4.84 16.90
C ASN A 90 8.51 -3.49 17.55
N GLU A 91 7.59 -2.73 16.97
CA GLU A 91 7.20 -1.40 17.44
C GLU A 91 6.71 -1.38 18.89
N ILE A 92 6.24 -2.54 19.41
CA ILE A 92 5.79 -2.67 20.81
C ILE A 92 6.93 -2.38 21.79
N ASN A 93 8.17 -2.65 21.44
CA ASN A 93 9.34 -2.41 22.30
C ASN A 93 9.96 -1.02 22.10
N GLU A 94 9.42 -0.21 21.19
CA GLU A 94 9.87 1.17 20.99
C GLU A 94 9.31 2.07 22.09
N PRO A 95 10.17 2.76 22.89
CA PRO A 95 9.73 3.60 24.01
C PRO A 95 8.72 4.69 23.61
N ASN A 96 8.83 5.20 22.38
CA ASN A 96 7.95 6.22 21.83
C ASN A 96 6.56 5.67 21.43
N TYR A 97 6.44 4.38 21.22
CA TYR A 97 5.17 3.73 20.93
C TYR A 97 4.26 3.71 22.18
N PHE A 98 4.84 3.51 23.38
CA PHE A 98 4.09 3.50 24.64
C PHE A 98 3.86 4.90 25.22
N LYS A 99 4.81 5.83 25.06
CA LYS A 99 4.79 7.12 25.74
C LYS A 99 3.94 8.18 25.06
N ASN A 100 3.62 8.02 23.78
CA ASN A 100 2.88 9.04 23.04
C ASN A 100 1.84 8.44 22.09
N PRO A 101 0.59 8.25 22.57
CA PRO A 101 -0.51 7.71 21.74
C PRO A 101 -0.77 8.49 20.46
N GLU A 102 -0.58 9.82 20.46
CA GLU A 102 -0.80 10.68 19.29
C GLU A 102 0.24 10.43 18.18
N ASN A 103 1.48 10.09 18.56
CA ASN A 103 2.56 9.78 17.62
C ASN A 103 2.78 8.27 17.39
N ARG A 104 1.91 7.42 17.91
CA ARG A 104 2.00 5.97 17.78
C ARG A 104 2.12 5.53 16.33
N CYS A 105 1.31 6.12 15.43
CA CYS A 105 1.35 5.83 14.00
C CYS A 105 2.69 6.23 13.35
N PHE A 106 3.34 7.29 13.83
CA PHE A 106 4.67 7.68 13.35
C PHE A 106 5.71 6.61 13.69
N ALA A 107 5.79 6.18 14.95
CA ALA A 107 6.75 5.17 15.39
C ALA A 107 6.54 3.82 14.69
N CYS A 108 5.28 3.39 14.55
CA CYS A 108 4.93 2.17 13.83
C CYS A 108 5.38 2.22 12.35
N LYS A 109 5.08 3.32 11.65
CA LYS A 109 5.49 3.53 10.27
C LYS A 109 7.00 3.64 10.12
N GLN A 110 7.68 4.33 11.02
CA GLN A 110 9.14 4.45 11.00
C GLN A 110 9.83 3.09 11.11
N GLU A 111 9.38 2.23 12.03
CA GLU A 111 9.90 0.87 12.17
C GLU A 111 9.63 0.03 10.92
N LEU A 112 8.39 0.06 10.40
CA LEU A 112 8.04 -0.64 9.17
C LEU A 112 8.94 -0.19 8.00
N HIS A 113 9.10 1.11 7.78
CA HIS A 113 9.89 1.63 6.65
C HIS A 113 11.38 1.29 6.76
N LYS A 114 11.94 1.19 7.97
CA LYS A 114 13.29 0.68 8.19
C LYS A 114 13.45 -0.74 7.63
N HIS A 115 12.51 -1.62 7.92
CA HIS A 115 12.50 -2.99 7.38
C HIS A 115 12.27 -3.02 5.86
N LEU A 116 11.33 -2.21 5.36
CA LEU A 116 11.06 -2.12 3.92
C LEU A 116 12.28 -1.65 3.14
N ASN A 117 13.02 -0.66 3.66
CA ASN A 117 14.24 -0.18 3.02
C ASN A 117 15.34 -1.26 3.00
N GLN A 118 15.49 -2.04 4.07
CA GLN A 118 16.44 -3.17 4.09
C GLN A 118 16.05 -4.25 3.07
N ILE A 119 14.76 -4.54 2.94
CA ILE A 119 14.25 -5.48 1.95
C ILE A 119 14.45 -4.91 0.55
N SER A 120 14.09 -3.65 0.32
CA SER A 120 14.29 -2.96 -0.96
C SER A 120 15.74 -3.03 -1.46
N GLN A 121 16.71 -2.78 -0.57
CA GLN A 121 18.15 -2.89 -0.91
C GLN A 121 18.54 -4.29 -1.40
N ARG A 122 18.01 -5.34 -0.77
CA ARG A 122 18.24 -6.74 -1.22
C ARG A 122 17.66 -7.03 -2.60
N PHE A 123 16.63 -6.27 -3.01
CA PHE A 123 15.98 -6.37 -4.32
C PHE A 123 16.42 -5.25 -5.28
N HIS A 124 17.71 -4.89 -5.26
CA HIS A 124 18.32 -3.92 -6.17
C HIS A 124 17.68 -2.52 -6.06
N ASN A 125 17.48 -2.05 -4.85
CA ASN A 125 16.89 -0.74 -4.55
C ASN A 125 15.50 -0.54 -5.18
N ALA A 126 14.60 -1.50 -5.00
CA ALA A 126 13.22 -1.37 -5.42
C ALA A 126 12.58 -0.13 -4.76
N GLN A 127 11.84 0.67 -5.52
CA GLN A 127 11.13 1.83 -4.97
C GLN A 127 10.04 1.37 -4.02
N VAL A 128 10.04 1.90 -2.80
CA VAL A 128 8.97 1.60 -1.83
C VAL A 128 7.75 2.46 -2.15
N LEU A 129 6.61 1.80 -2.29
CA LEU A 129 5.30 2.42 -2.53
C LEU A 129 4.38 2.14 -1.35
N ASP A 130 3.48 3.08 -1.01
CA ASP A 130 2.41 2.84 -0.05
C ASP A 130 1.02 3.18 -0.61
N GLY A 131 -0.02 2.94 0.18
CA GLY A 131 -1.41 3.18 -0.18
C GLY A 131 -1.97 4.48 0.40
N VAL A 132 -1.14 5.46 0.77
CA VAL A 132 -1.63 6.78 1.18
C VAL A 132 -2.36 7.42 0.00
N ASN A 133 -3.60 7.87 0.22
CA ASN A 133 -4.45 8.47 -0.81
C ASN A 133 -4.62 9.98 -0.60
N HIS A 134 -5.36 10.64 -1.49
CA HIS A 134 -5.54 12.09 -1.45
C HIS A 134 -6.24 12.57 -0.17
N ASP A 135 -7.27 11.87 0.28
CA ASP A 135 -8.04 12.27 1.47
C ASP A 135 -7.19 12.16 2.74
N ASP A 136 -6.26 11.19 2.78
CA ASP A 136 -5.33 11.01 3.91
C ASP A 136 -4.43 12.23 4.14
N LEU A 137 -4.17 13.05 3.11
CA LEU A 137 -3.36 14.27 3.23
C LEU A 137 -4.07 15.40 3.99
N GLN A 138 -5.40 15.35 4.07
CA GLN A 138 -6.21 16.34 4.78
C GLN A 138 -6.37 16.01 6.27
N ASP A 139 -6.07 14.75 6.66
CA ASP A 139 -6.14 14.27 8.02
C ASP A 139 -4.80 14.48 8.75
N PHE A 140 -4.87 14.66 10.08
CA PHE A 140 -3.68 14.63 10.92
C PHE A 140 -3.15 13.19 11.01
N ARG A 141 -2.23 12.83 10.10
CA ARG A 141 -1.61 11.49 10.04
C ARG A 141 -0.08 11.57 10.20
N PRO A 142 0.43 11.50 11.42
CA PRO A 142 1.88 11.54 11.68
C PRO A 142 2.68 10.50 10.88
N GLY A 143 2.06 9.36 10.55
CA GLY A 143 2.68 8.30 9.75
C GLY A 143 3.06 8.73 8.32
N ILE A 144 2.37 9.71 7.71
CA ILE A 144 2.74 10.24 6.38
C ILE A 144 4.10 10.92 6.43
N LYS A 145 4.38 11.66 7.51
CA LYS A 145 5.70 12.28 7.70
C LYS A 145 6.81 11.23 7.77
N ALA A 146 6.57 10.09 8.43
CA ALA A 146 7.53 9.00 8.49
C ALA A 146 7.77 8.37 7.10
N SER A 147 6.70 8.18 6.29
CA SER A 147 6.80 7.68 4.92
C SER A 147 7.66 8.61 4.05
N ASN A 148 7.39 9.92 4.08
CA ASN A 148 8.14 10.92 3.32
C ASN A 148 9.62 10.95 3.70
N GLN A 149 9.94 10.89 5.01
CA GLN A 149 11.32 10.86 5.49
C GLN A 149 12.07 9.58 5.05
N ALA A 150 11.35 8.49 4.86
CA ALA A 150 11.90 7.22 4.38
C ALA A 150 12.01 7.12 2.84
N GLY A 151 11.63 8.16 2.09
CA GLY A 151 11.64 8.15 0.63
C GLY A 151 10.57 7.24 0.01
N VAL A 152 9.48 6.99 0.73
CA VAL A 152 8.34 6.22 0.22
C VAL A 152 7.53 7.10 -0.72
N ILE A 153 7.11 6.54 -1.85
CA ILE A 153 6.23 7.19 -2.81
C ILE A 153 4.79 6.76 -2.54
N SER A 154 3.86 7.73 -2.55
CA SER A 154 2.43 7.52 -2.37
C SER A 154 1.70 7.82 -3.68
N PRO A 155 1.65 6.90 -4.64
CA PRO A 155 1.17 7.20 -5.99
C PRO A 155 -0.30 7.67 -6.02
N LEU A 156 -1.14 7.17 -5.13
CA LEU A 156 -2.54 7.60 -5.05
C LEU A 156 -2.66 9.07 -4.58
N ALA A 157 -1.83 9.47 -3.62
CA ALA A 157 -1.81 10.85 -3.13
C ALA A 157 -1.21 11.81 -4.16
N GLU A 158 -0.10 11.43 -4.82
CA GLU A 158 0.55 12.23 -5.87
C GLU A 158 -0.37 12.49 -7.06
N LEU A 159 -1.16 11.49 -7.45
CA LEU A 159 -2.13 11.57 -8.54
C LEU A 159 -3.50 12.10 -8.09
N LYS A 160 -3.64 12.56 -6.84
CA LYS A 160 -4.88 13.09 -6.26
C LYS A 160 -6.08 12.14 -6.38
N ILE A 161 -5.83 10.83 -6.23
CA ILE A 161 -6.87 9.81 -6.27
C ILE A 161 -7.47 9.69 -4.87
N ASP A 162 -8.76 10.01 -4.75
CA ASP A 162 -9.51 9.97 -3.51
C ASP A 162 -10.05 8.56 -3.18
N LYS A 163 -10.58 8.38 -1.99
CA LYS A 163 -11.11 7.10 -1.53
C LYS A 163 -12.27 6.58 -2.36
N LYS A 164 -13.11 7.48 -2.86
CA LYS A 164 -14.26 7.14 -3.70
C LYS A 164 -13.78 6.55 -5.03
N SER A 165 -12.87 7.23 -5.71
CA SER A 165 -12.26 6.77 -6.95
C SER A 165 -11.50 5.45 -6.78
N ILE A 166 -10.75 5.28 -5.66
CA ILE A 166 -10.05 4.04 -5.34
C ILE A 166 -11.03 2.86 -5.28
N ARG A 167 -12.16 3.02 -4.60
CA ARG A 167 -13.19 1.98 -4.49
C ARG A 167 -13.84 1.66 -5.83
N SER A 168 -14.19 2.69 -6.59
CA SER A 168 -14.77 2.55 -7.93
C SER A 168 -13.83 1.81 -8.87
N ILE A 169 -12.56 2.23 -8.93
CA ILE A 169 -11.52 1.58 -9.73
C ILE A 169 -11.29 0.13 -9.28
N SER A 170 -11.18 -0.09 -7.96
CA SER A 170 -10.99 -1.43 -7.41
C SER A 170 -12.14 -2.37 -7.78
N LYS A 171 -13.38 -1.89 -7.69
CA LYS A 171 -14.58 -2.64 -8.08
C LYS A 171 -14.56 -2.98 -9.58
N SER A 172 -14.25 -1.99 -10.41
CA SER A 172 -14.16 -2.17 -11.87
C SER A 172 -13.08 -3.17 -12.29
N LEU A 173 -12.00 -3.26 -11.54
CA LEU A 173 -10.94 -4.26 -11.73
C LEU A 173 -11.29 -5.63 -11.13
N GLY A 174 -12.46 -5.77 -10.49
CA GLY A 174 -12.94 -7.01 -9.91
C GLY A 174 -12.28 -7.40 -8.59
N LEU A 175 -11.68 -6.44 -7.83
CA LEU A 175 -11.10 -6.73 -6.53
C LEU A 175 -12.22 -7.06 -5.52
N PRO A 176 -12.29 -8.27 -4.95
CA PRO A 176 -13.41 -8.68 -4.08
C PRO A 176 -13.54 -7.88 -2.77
N TRP A 177 -12.51 -7.11 -2.41
CA TRP A 177 -12.45 -6.30 -1.17
C TRP A 177 -12.56 -4.80 -1.42
N TRP A 178 -13.10 -4.37 -2.58
CA TRP A 178 -13.23 -2.97 -2.97
C TRP A 178 -14.00 -2.11 -1.96
N ASP A 179 -14.96 -2.70 -1.24
CA ASP A 179 -15.82 -2.07 -0.24
C ASP A 179 -15.33 -2.25 1.20
N LYS A 180 -14.17 -2.91 1.39
CA LYS A 180 -13.63 -3.16 2.73
C LYS A 180 -13.56 -1.86 3.54
N PRO A 181 -14.10 -1.84 4.78
CA PRO A 181 -14.04 -0.66 5.62
C PRO A 181 -12.59 -0.31 5.97
N ALA A 182 -12.34 1.00 6.16
CA ALA A 182 -11.05 1.46 6.67
C ALA A 182 -10.81 0.83 8.05
N GLN A 183 -9.61 0.32 8.24
CA GLN A 183 -9.20 -0.22 9.53
C GLN A 183 -8.23 0.75 10.17
N PRO A 184 -8.39 1.06 11.46
CA PRO A 184 -7.39 1.83 12.19
C PRO A 184 -6.07 1.07 12.22
N CYS A 185 -4.99 1.82 12.16
CA CYS A 185 -3.65 1.28 12.38
C CYS A 185 -3.51 0.75 13.81
#